data_55824719e1de49cddfd98f24fd6769de
#
_entry.id   55824719e1de49cddfd98f24fd6769de
#
_cell.length_a   1.000
_cell.length_b   1.000
_cell.length_c   1.000
_cell.angle_alpha   90.00
_cell.angle_beta   90.00
_cell.angle_gamma   90.00
#
_symmetry.space_group_name_H-M   'P 1'
#
loop_
_entity.id
_entity.type
_entity.pdbx_description
1 polymer ?
#
loop_
_entity_poly.entity_id
_entity_poly.type
_entity_poly.pdbx_seq_one_letter_code
_entity_poly.pdbx_strand_id
1 'polypeptide(L)'
;MSLVKPHGSDVLLPLLLEGEALVAELARAQSLKKVVISSRESGDLIMLGIGGFTPLTGFMGHADWLSVCTTMQMTNGLFWPIPITLSTTPTTADTITIGEDVALVDSDSGE
;
A
#
# COMPACT_ATOMS: atom_id res chain seq x y z
N MET A 1 2.35 8.57 31.01
CA MET A 1 1.19 8.34 30.11
C MET A 1 1.54 7.26 29.12
N SER A 2 0.73 6.23 29.05
CA SER A 2 0.93 5.15 28.05
C SER A 2 0.26 5.54 26.73
N LEU A 3 0.88 5.16 25.62
CA LEU A 3 0.29 5.33 24.31
C LEU A 3 -0.79 4.28 24.08
N VAL A 4 -1.81 4.66 23.30
CA VAL A 4 -2.83 3.71 22.84
C VAL A 4 -2.19 2.77 21.83
N LYS A 5 -2.54 1.48 21.91
CA LYS A 5 -2.08 0.50 20.93
C LYS A 5 -2.61 0.81 19.54
N PRO A 6 -1.84 0.52 18.49
CA PRO A 6 -2.34 0.65 17.13
C PRO A 6 -3.56 -0.24 16.89
N HIS A 7 -4.41 0.19 15.96
CA HIS A 7 -5.57 -0.60 15.56
C HIS A 7 -5.16 -1.97 15.03
N GLY A 8 -5.74 -3.03 15.56
CA GLY A 8 -5.52 -4.40 15.07
C GLY A 8 -4.12 -5.00 15.28
N SER A 9 -3.26 -4.33 16.06
CA SER A 9 -1.90 -4.81 16.32
C SER A 9 -1.42 -4.35 17.69
N ASP A 10 -0.47 -5.06 18.25
CA ASP A 10 0.18 -4.64 19.50
C ASP A 10 1.27 -3.59 19.27
N VAL A 11 1.78 -3.51 18.04
CA VAL A 11 2.88 -2.60 17.66
C VAL A 11 2.56 -1.90 16.34
N LEU A 12 3.12 -0.71 16.18
CA LEU A 12 3.08 0.01 14.90
C LEU A 12 3.91 -0.76 13.87
N LEU A 13 3.39 -0.84 12.63
CA LEU A 13 4.01 -1.57 11.53
C LEU A 13 4.44 -0.62 10.40
N PRO A 14 5.50 0.19 10.59
CA PRO A 14 6.01 1.02 9.50
C PRO A 14 6.66 0.16 8.43
N LEU A 15 6.49 0.57 7.17
CA LEU A 15 6.99 -0.16 6.00
C LEU A 15 8.14 0.59 5.30
N LEU A 16 8.60 1.71 5.86
CA LEU A 16 9.72 2.48 5.32
C LEU A 16 11.02 1.69 5.44
N LEU A 17 11.78 1.70 4.36
CA LEU A 17 13.12 1.13 4.34
C LEU A 17 14.15 2.20 4.64
N GLU A 18 15.28 1.79 5.23
CA GLU A 18 16.39 2.67 5.56
C GLU A 18 17.72 1.99 5.20
N GLY A 19 18.77 2.82 5.07
CA GLY A 19 20.13 2.33 4.86
C GLY A 19 20.32 1.52 3.60
N GLU A 20 21.04 0.41 3.72
CA GLU A 20 21.37 -0.45 2.57
C GLU A 20 20.13 -1.10 1.94
N ALA A 21 19.12 -1.43 2.73
CA ALA A 21 17.88 -2.00 2.23
C ALA A 21 17.15 -1.01 1.31
N LEU A 22 17.13 0.27 1.68
CA LEU A 22 16.55 1.32 0.85
C LEU A 22 17.32 1.48 -0.47
N VAL A 23 18.65 1.54 -0.40
CA VAL A 23 19.49 1.65 -1.60
C VAL A 23 19.27 0.48 -2.55
N ALA A 24 19.24 -0.74 -2.02
CA ALA A 24 19.04 -1.94 -2.82
C ALA A 24 17.65 -1.96 -3.50
N GLU A 25 16.58 -1.59 -2.78
CA GLU A 25 15.24 -1.56 -3.35
C GLU A 25 15.05 -0.43 -4.36
N LEU A 26 15.63 0.73 -4.15
CA LEU A 26 15.62 1.80 -5.15
C LEU A 26 16.29 1.37 -6.45
N ALA A 27 17.43 0.69 -6.37
CA ALA A 27 18.10 0.14 -7.54
C ALA A 27 17.25 -0.91 -8.24
N ARG A 28 16.62 -1.82 -7.48
CA ARG A 28 15.71 -2.84 -8.01
C ARG A 28 14.50 -2.20 -8.70
N ALA A 29 13.92 -1.16 -8.10
CA ALA A 29 12.75 -0.47 -8.63
C ALA A 29 13.00 0.13 -10.02
N GLN A 30 14.22 0.52 -10.35
CA GLN A 30 14.57 1.05 -11.68
C GLN A 30 14.36 0.03 -12.80
N SER A 31 14.44 -1.26 -12.49
CA SER A 31 14.26 -2.34 -13.47
C SER A 31 12.82 -2.87 -13.56
N LEU A 32 11.94 -2.44 -12.65
CA LEU A 32 10.55 -2.90 -12.61
C LEU A 32 9.67 -2.05 -13.54
N LYS A 33 8.56 -2.64 -13.98
CA LYS A 33 7.50 -1.88 -14.64
C LYS A 33 6.98 -0.81 -13.71
N LYS A 34 6.76 0.39 -14.24
CA LYS A 34 6.31 1.53 -13.46
C LYS A 34 4.80 1.70 -13.60
N VAL A 35 4.15 1.90 -12.46
CA VAL A 35 2.72 2.26 -12.39
C VAL A 35 2.64 3.63 -11.74
N VAL A 36 2.16 4.60 -12.51
CA VAL A 36 1.98 5.97 -12.01
C VAL A 36 0.71 6.01 -11.16
N ILE A 37 0.84 6.52 -9.94
CA ILE A 37 -0.26 6.59 -8.99
C ILE A 37 -0.75 8.03 -8.84
N SER A 38 -2.02 8.18 -8.45
CA SER A 38 -2.63 9.48 -8.18
C SER A 38 -2.13 10.09 -6.88
N SER A 39 -2.38 11.39 -6.68
CA SER A 39 -2.01 12.07 -5.42
C SER A 39 -2.71 11.45 -4.21
N ARG A 40 -3.95 10.98 -4.35
CA ARG A 40 -4.64 10.26 -3.27
C ARG A 40 -3.91 8.95 -2.94
N GLU A 41 -3.54 8.21 -3.95
CA GLU A 41 -2.82 6.94 -3.77
C GLU A 41 -1.41 7.17 -3.20
N SER A 42 -0.75 8.26 -3.58
CA SER A 42 0.53 8.65 -2.96
C SER A 42 0.37 8.95 -1.48
N GLY A 43 -0.71 9.63 -1.09
CA GLY A 43 -1.04 9.87 0.31
C GLY A 43 -1.25 8.57 1.09
N ASP A 44 -2.00 7.64 0.51
CA ASP A 44 -2.21 6.31 1.11
C ASP A 44 -0.89 5.54 1.23
N LEU A 45 -0.03 5.65 0.23
CA LEU A 45 1.29 5.01 0.25
C LEU A 45 2.16 5.55 1.38
N ILE A 46 2.15 6.85 1.61
CA ILE A 46 2.85 7.48 2.74
C ILE A 46 2.30 6.95 4.07
N MET A 47 0.98 6.88 4.21
CA MET A 47 0.34 6.35 5.41
C MET A 47 0.73 4.89 5.68
N LEU A 48 0.79 4.06 4.63
CA LEU A 48 1.29 2.69 4.75
C LEU A 48 2.75 2.70 5.21
N GLY A 49 3.57 3.56 4.61
CA GLY A 49 5.01 3.65 4.91
C GLY A 49 5.31 3.99 6.37
N ILE A 50 4.62 4.96 6.92
CA ILE A 50 4.83 5.39 8.32
C ILE A 50 4.09 4.53 9.34
N GLY A 51 3.34 3.52 8.91
CA GLY A 51 2.53 2.69 9.80
C GLY A 51 1.20 3.30 10.19
N GLY A 52 0.78 4.36 9.53
CA GLY A 52 -0.50 5.05 9.82
C GLY A 52 -1.72 4.20 9.50
N PHE A 53 -1.58 3.20 8.64
CA PHE A 53 -2.62 2.24 8.32
C PHE A 53 -2.36 0.84 8.92
N THR A 54 -1.61 0.78 10.02
CA THR A 54 -1.42 -0.49 10.73
C THR A 54 -2.77 -1.17 11.00
N PRO A 55 -2.98 -2.47 10.76
CA PRO A 55 -1.98 -3.49 10.45
C PRO A 55 -1.78 -3.76 8.95
N LEU A 56 -2.22 -2.88 8.06
CA LEU A 56 -2.06 -3.08 6.63
C LEU A 56 -0.57 -3.10 6.24
N THR A 57 -0.21 -4.06 5.39
CA THR A 57 1.14 -4.20 4.84
C THR A 57 1.25 -3.78 3.38
N GLY A 58 0.16 -3.25 2.84
CA GLY A 58 0.07 -2.79 1.46
C GLY A 58 -1.37 -2.46 1.10
N PHE A 59 -1.58 -2.14 -0.16
CA PHE A 59 -2.94 -1.91 -0.68
C PHE A 59 -3.76 -3.20 -0.61
N MET A 60 -5.08 -3.06 -0.42
CA MET A 60 -5.98 -4.19 -0.28
C MET A 60 -6.13 -4.97 -1.57
N GLY A 61 -6.16 -6.30 -1.47
CA GLY A 61 -6.59 -7.16 -2.55
C GLY A 61 -8.10 -7.15 -2.72
N HIS A 62 -8.60 -7.86 -3.74
CA HIS A 62 -10.03 -7.87 -4.08
C HIS A 62 -10.91 -8.34 -2.92
N ALA A 63 -10.52 -9.41 -2.20
CA ALA A 63 -11.31 -9.97 -1.12
C ALA A 63 -11.48 -8.98 0.04
N ASP A 64 -10.41 -8.33 0.49
CA ASP A 64 -10.48 -7.33 1.54
C ASP A 64 -11.23 -6.09 1.08
N TRP A 65 -10.99 -5.63 -0.16
CA TRP A 65 -11.74 -4.52 -0.74
C TRP A 65 -13.25 -4.76 -0.71
N LEU A 66 -13.70 -5.93 -1.18
CA LEU A 66 -15.11 -6.27 -1.23
C LEU A 66 -15.71 -6.35 0.18
N SER A 67 -15.01 -6.98 1.11
CA SER A 67 -15.44 -7.09 2.50
C SER A 67 -15.56 -5.73 3.17
N VAL A 68 -14.57 -4.87 3.01
CA VAL A 68 -14.58 -3.50 3.56
C VAL A 68 -15.74 -2.68 2.98
N CYS A 69 -15.97 -2.75 1.67
CA CYS A 69 -17.06 -2.02 1.01
C CYS A 69 -18.43 -2.51 1.43
N THR A 70 -18.60 -3.79 1.75
CA THR A 70 -19.91 -4.36 2.09
C THR A 70 -20.19 -4.41 3.58
N THR A 71 -19.18 -4.62 4.43
CA THR A 71 -19.37 -4.83 5.87
C THR A 71 -18.51 -3.92 6.75
N MET A 72 -17.67 -3.08 6.17
CA MET A 72 -16.68 -2.26 6.89
C MET A 72 -15.73 -3.10 7.76
N GLN A 73 -15.46 -4.32 7.32
CA GLN A 73 -14.51 -5.23 7.96
C GLN A 73 -13.62 -5.86 6.92
N MET A 74 -12.36 -6.05 7.27
CA MET A 74 -11.45 -6.89 6.49
C MET A 74 -11.88 -8.36 6.59
N THR A 75 -11.37 -9.21 5.73
CA THR A 75 -11.73 -10.65 5.71
C THR A 75 -11.42 -11.36 7.03
N ASN A 76 -10.48 -10.84 7.81
CA ASN A 76 -10.14 -11.34 9.15
C ASN A 76 -11.08 -10.81 10.26
N GLY A 77 -12.10 -10.02 9.91
CA GLY A 77 -13.06 -9.46 10.86
C GLY A 77 -12.65 -8.13 11.50
N LEU A 78 -11.47 -7.62 11.19
CA LEU A 78 -11.01 -6.33 11.72
C LEU A 78 -11.82 -5.18 11.12
N PHE A 79 -12.37 -4.32 11.97
CA PHE A 79 -13.07 -3.10 11.52
C PHE A 79 -12.14 -2.22 10.68
N TRP A 80 -12.60 -1.89 9.48
CA TRP A 80 -11.88 -0.98 8.58
C TRP A 80 -12.90 -0.30 7.66
N PRO A 81 -13.17 1.00 7.86
CA PRO A 81 -14.34 1.64 7.23
C PRO A 81 -14.11 2.16 5.82
N ILE A 82 -12.87 2.21 5.35
CA ILE A 82 -12.54 2.76 4.03
C ILE A 82 -11.64 1.78 3.25
N PRO A 83 -11.85 1.64 1.94
CA PRO A 83 -10.94 0.84 1.12
C PRO A 83 -9.62 1.57 0.89
N ILE A 84 -8.51 0.86 1.05
CA ILE A 84 -7.16 1.35 0.75
C ILE A 84 -6.70 0.59 -0.49
N THR A 85 -6.93 1.18 -1.66
CA THR A 85 -6.79 0.50 -2.93
C THR A 85 -5.94 1.29 -3.92
N LEU A 86 -5.36 0.55 -4.85
CA LEU A 86 -4.59 1.09 -5.96
C LEU A 86 -5.37 0.84 -7.25
N SER A 87 -5.41 1.84 -8.12
CA SER A 87 -6.06 1.73 -9.42
C SER A 87 -5.05 1.98 -10.54
N THR A 88 -5.37 1.48 -11.72
CA THR A 88 -4.59 1.76 -12.92
C THR A 88 -5.52 1.74 -14.15
N THR A 89 -5.00 2.17 -15.29
CA THR A 89 -5.77 2.13 -16.54
C THR A 89 -5.85 0.69 -17.07
N PRO A 90 -6.90 0.35 -17.84
CA PRO A 90 -6.96 -0.98 -18.48
C PRO A 90 -5.75 -1.29 -19.35
N THR A 91 -5.24 -0.29 -20.07
CA THR A 91 -4.04 -0.46 -20.91
C THR A 91 -2.83 -0.87 -20.08
N THR A 92 -2.59 -0.21 -18.95
CA THR A 92 -1.49 -0.56 -18.04
C THR A 92 -1.74 -1.93 -17.41
N ALA A 93 -2.96 -2.21 -16.95
CA ALA A 93 -3.31 -3.49 -16.35
C ALA A 93 -3.03 -4.67 -17.28
N ASP A 94 -3.29 -4.51 -18.59
CA ASP A 94 -3.04 -5.56 -19.58
C ASP A 94 -1.56 -5.90 -19.75
N THR A 95 -0.65 -5.02 -19.34
CA THR A 95 0.80 -5.26 -19.40
C THR A 95 1.35 -5.93 -18.16
N ILE A 96 0.56 -6.07 -17.10
CA ILE A 96 0.99 -6.60 -15.79
C ILE A 96 0.46 -8.02 -15.64
N THR A 97 1.33 -8.91 -15.19
CA THR A 97 0.98 -10.29 -14.88
C THR A 97 0.72 -10.45 -13.40
N ILE A 98 -0.26 -11.26 -13.02
CA ILE A 98 -0.53 -11.58 -11.60
C ILE A 98 0.74 -12.16 -10.96
N GLY A 99 1.11 -11.59 -9.81
CA GLY A 99 2.33 -11.98 -9.08
C GLY A 99 3.59 -11.23 -9.50
N GLU A 100 3.50 -10.36 -10.52
CA GLU A 100 4.62 -9.53 -10.96
C GLU A 100 4.78 -8.33 -10.00
N ASP A 101 6.02 -8.05 -9.62
CA ASP A 101 6.34 -6.85 -8.86
C ASP A 101 6.43 -5.64 -9.79
N VAL A 102 5.87 -4.53 -9.35
CA VAL A 102 5.89 -3.25 -10.07
C VAL A 102 6.41 -2.14 -9.16
N ALA A 103 6.94 -1.08 -9.75
CA ALA A 103 7.32 0.11 -9.03
C ALA A 103 6.18 1.14 -9.10
N LEU A 104 5.77 1.64 -7.96
CA LEU A 104 4.78 2.72 -7.88
C LEU A 104 5.51 4.06 -7.97
N VAL A 105 5.02 4.93 -8.85
CA VAL A 105 5.67 6.21 -9.15
C VAL A 105 4.69 7.34 -8.88
N ASP A 106 5.11 8.30 -8.07
CA ASP A 106 4.32 9.49 -7.81
C ASP A 106 4.18 10.35 -9.06
N SER A 107 2.94 10.77 -9.36
CA SER A 107 2.65 11.55 -10.57
C SER A 107 3.26 12.95 -10.54
N ASP A 108 3.47 13.52 -9.36
CA ASP A 108 3.96 14.90 -9.22
C ASP A 108 5.48 14.98 -9.26
N SER A 109 6.17 14.05 -8.58
CA SER A 109 7.64 14.06 -8.51
C SER A 109 8.32 13.17 -9.55
N GLY A 110 7.63 12.18 -10.07
CA GLY A 110 8.21 11.16 -10.95
C GLY A 110 9.06 10.12 -10.23
N GLU A 111 8.98 10.06 -8.89
CA GLU A 111 9.75 9.13 -8.03
C GLU A 111 8.85 8.09 -7.39
#